data_88ba3a4ad9acdcc5aa2caaeec2cd0f7e
#
_entry.id   88ba3a4ad9acdcc5aa2caaeec2cd0f7e
#
_cell.length_a   1.000
_cell.length_b   1.000
_cell.length_c   1.000
_cell.angle_alpha   90.00
_cell.angle_beta   90.00
_cell.angle_gamma   90.00
#
_symmetry.space_group_name_H-M   'P 1'
#
loop_
_entity.id
_entity.type
_entity.pdbx_description
1 polymer ?
#
loop_
_entity_poly.entity_id
_entity_poly.type
_entity_poly.pdbx_seq_one_letter_code
_entity_poly.pdbx_strand_id
1 'polypeptide(L)'
;MPLHYFHEKQENTFNMRKLSLFVIVTMLCLNVAKAQESGLKVKTIYLENGLKVVLCENHSAPEIYGTVYVHAGSKNDPLDATGMAHYFEHIMFKGTDKIGTTNWEAEKVYLDSIDMMYNKLHDTKDEAERAAIQRKINELSIASAEYAIPNEVDVILTKMGGKNLNAGTTQDMTIYFNSFPSNQLEKWMDVYVE
;
A
#
# COMPACT_ATOMS: atom_id res chain seq x y z
N MET A 1 44.06 -62.39 -31.09
CA MET A 1 44.58 -61.21 -30.43
C MET A 1 43.91 -59.91 -30.95
N PRO A 2 42.60 -59.80 -31.04
CA PRO A 2 42.01 -58.44 -31.18
C PRO A 2 40.84 -58.10 -30.22
N LEU A 3 40.33 -59.03 -29.45
CA LEU A 3 39.13 -58.76 -28.59
C LEU A 3 39.48 -57.94 -27.32
N HIS A 4 40.66 -58.08 -26.75
CA HIS A 4 41.07 -57.35 -25.56
C HIS A 4 41.28 -55.83 -25.82
N TYR A 5 41.75 -55.45 -27.01
CA TYR A 5 41.98 -54.08 -27.38
C TYR A 5 40.68 -53.27 -27.60
N PHE A 6 39.61 -53.95 -28.03
CA PHE A 6 38.31 -53.33 -28.21
C PHE A 6 37.58 -53.07 -26.88
N HIS A 7 37.75 -53.92 -25.88
CA HIS A 7 37.14 -53.75 -24.57
C HIS A 7 37.73 -52.58 -23.79
N GLU A 8 39.07 -52.48 -23.81
CA GLU A 8 39.80 -51.38 -23.12
C GLU A 8 39.48 -50.00 -23.70
N LYS A 9 39.27 -49.93 -25.03
CA LYS A 9 38.91 -48.67 -25.70
C LYS A 9 37.45 -48.28 -25.41
N GLN A 10 36.56 -49.23 -25.14
CA GLN A 10 35.17 -48.96 -24.82
C GLN A 10 34.99 -48.48 -23.35
N GLU A 11 35.74 -49.05 -22.40
CA GLU A 11 35.73 -48.61 -21.00
C GLU A 11 36.29 -47.18 -20.85
N ASN A 12 37.39 -46.86 -21.55
CA ASN A 12 37.95 -45.51 -21.53
C ASN A 12 37.04 -44.44 -22.12
N THR A 13 36.28 -44.75 -23.18
CA THR A 13 35.32 -43.82 -23.74
C THR A 13 34.09 -43.62 -22.86
N PHE A 14 33.65 -44.67 -22.13
CA PHE A 14 32.56 -44.60 -21.17
C PHE A 14 32.93 -43.73 -19.94
N ASN A 15 34.17 -43.88 -19.44
CA ASN A 15 34.70 -43.07 -18.34
C ASN A 15 34.91 -41.60 -18.72
N MET A 16 35.36 -41.32 -19.92
CA MET A 16 35.51 -39.93 -20.43
C MET A 16 34.16 -39.23 -20.58
N ARG A 17 33.11 -39.93 -21.03
CA ARG A 17 31.76 -39.38 -21.11
C ARG A 17 31.17 -39.06 -19.73
N LYS A 18 31.37 -39.94 -18.73
CA LYS A 18 30.97 -39.70 -17.34
C LYS A 18 31.73 -38.50 -16.73
N LEU A 19 33.02 -38.42 -16.96
CA LEU A 19 33.84 -37.30 -16.52
C LEU A 19 33.42 -35.97 -17.17
N SER A 20 33.14 -35.95 -18.46
CA SER A 20 32.63 -34.80 -19.20
C SER A 20 31.26 -34.36 -18.67
N LEU A 21 30.35 -35.29 -18.40
CA LEU A 21 29.05 -35.00 -17.83
C LEU A 21 29.15 -34.39 -16.42
N PHE A 22 30.04 -34.94 -15.59
CA PHE A 22 30.32 -34.42 -14.25
C PHE A 22 30.88 -33.00 -14.27
N VAL A 23 31.81 -32.69 -15.17
CA VAL A 23 32.36 -31.34 -15.36
C VAL A 23 31.31 -30.36 -15.82
N ILE A 24 30.41 -30.77 -16.75
CA ILE A 24 29.32 -29.91 -17.24
C ILE A 24 28.33 -29.62 -16.11
N VAL A 25 27.96 -30.62 -15.31
CA VAL A 25 27.03 -30.45 -14.17
C VAL A 25 27.65 -29.54 -13.10
N THR A 26 28.94 -29.70 -12.79
CA THR A 26 29.65 -28.85 -11.83
C THR A 26 29.77 -27.40 -12.35
N MET A 27 30.02 -27.19 -13.63
CA MET A 27 30.02 -25.84 -14.23
C MET A 27 28.62 -25.18 -14.21
N LEU A 28 27.55 -25.94 -14.45
CA LEU A 28 26.18 -25.44 -14.32
C LEU A 28 25.87 -25.05 -12.87
N CYS A 29 26.24 -25.88 -11.89
CA CYS A 29 26.03 -25.60 -10.47
C CYS A 29 26.81 -24.35 -9.99
N LEU A 30 28.02 -24.13 -10.49
CA LEU A 30 28.82 -22.94 -10.17
C LEU A 30 28.23 -21.64 -10.73
N ASN A 31 27.51 -21.70 -11.85
CA ASN A 31 26.82 -20.51 -12.40
C ASN A 31 25.53 -20.19 -11.63
N VAL A 32 24.84 -21.17 -11.08
CA VAL A 32 23.65 -20.95 -10.24
C VAL A 32 24.03 -20.27 -8.92
N ALA A 33 25.19 -20.60 -8.34
CA ALA A 33 25.67 -20.00 -7.10
C ALA A 33 26.03 -18.50 -7.24
N LYS A 34 26.34 -18.01 -8.44
CA LYS A 34 26.63 -16.58 -8.69
C LYS A 34 25.40 -15.73 -8.95
N ALA A 35 24.23 -16.32 -9.19
CA ALA A 35 23.00 -15.60 -9.47
C ALA A 35 22.31 -15.03 -8.20
N GLN A 36 22.85 -15.28 -7.02
CA GLN A 36 22.17 -15.02 -5.74
C GLN A 36 22.66 -13.76 -5.00
N GLU A 37 23.53 -12.94 -5.60
CA GLU A 37 24.03 -11.71 -4.97
C GLU A 37 23.31 -10.42 -5.39
N SER A 38 22.21 -10.49 -6.10
CA SER A 38 21.38 -9.31 -6.40
C SER A 38 20.26 -9.08 -5.35
N GLY A 39 20.55 -9.35 -4.09
CA GLY A 39 19.62 -9.06 -2.99
C GLY A 39 19.42 -7.55 -2.84
N LEU A 40 18.19 -7.09 -2.92
CA LEU A 40 17.80 -5.72 -2.57
C LEU A 40 18.36 -5.39 -1.17
N LYS A 41 19.14 -4.32 -1.05
CA LYS A 41 19.64 -3.85 0.25
C LYS A 41 18.49 -3.16 0.98
N VAL A 42 17.88 -3.89 1.92
CA VAL A 42 16.79 -3.38 2.73
C VAL A 42 17.32 -2.89 4.07
N LYS A 43 17.04 -1.63 4.42
CA LYS A 43 17.29 -1.04 5.73
C LYS A 43 15.97 -0.88 6.47
N THR A 44 15.90 -1.41 7.69
CA THR A 44 14.73 -1.25 8.56
C THR A 44 15.07 -0.34 9.73
N ILE A 45 14.20 0.63 10.00
CA ILE A 45 14.30 1.59 11.09
C ILE A 45 12.99 1.53 11.88
N TYR A 46 13.06 1.67 13.19
CA TYR A 46 11.88 1.87 14.05
C TYR A 46 11.95 3.27 14.65
N LEU A 47 10.90 4.04 14.49
CA LEU A 47 10.77 5.35 15.11
C LEU A 47 10.33 5.21 16.57
N GLU A 48 10.47 6.27 17.38
CA GLU A 48 10.12 6.27 18.82
C GLU A 48 8.63 5.95 19.06
N ASN A 49 7.75 6.33 18.12
CA ASN A 49 6.31 6.03 18.16
C ASN A 49 5.97 4.58 17.74
N GLY A 50 6.98 3.75 17.44
CA GLY A 50 6.80 2.37 17.00
C GLY A 50 6.60 2.18 15.51
N LEU A 51 6.56 3.25 14.69
CA LEU A 51 6.43 3.16 13.24
C LEU A 51 7.66 2.43 12.65
N LYS A 52 7.40 1.38 11.88
CA LYS A 52 8.43 0.65 11.15
C LYS A 52 8.61 1.28 9.77
N VAL A 53 9.80 1.78 9.50
CA VAL A 53 10.21 2.32 8.20
C VAL A 53 11.12 1.31 7.51
N VAL A 54 10.78 0.96 6.27
CA VAL A 54 11.56 0.04 5.43
C VAL A 54 12.05 0.80 4.21
N LEU A 55 13.36 0.87 4.04
CA LEU A 55 14.01 1.56 2.94
C LEU A 55 14.72 0.56 2.04
N CYS A 56 14.49 0.67 0.74
CA CYS A 56 15.17 -0.10 -0.28
C CYS A 56 15.75 0.87 -1.33
N GLU A 57 17.06 1.11 -1.29
CA GLU A 57 17.72 2.06 -2.18
C GLU A 57 17.90 1.47 -3.58
N ASN A 58 17.42 2.21 -4.59
CA ASN A 58 17.67 1.94 -5.99
C ASN A 58 17.94 3.25 -6.74
N HIS A 59 19.19 3.46 -7.12
CA HIS A 59 19.63 4.69 -7.78
C HIS A 59 19.50 4.66 -9.32
N SER A 60 18.86 3.64 -9.89
CA SER A 60 18.68 3.52 -11.33
C SER A 60 17.63 4.47 -11.92
N ALA A 61 16.75 5.03 -11.07
CA ALA A 61 15.72 5.99 -11.47
C ALA A 61 15.57 7.11 -10.43
N PRO A 62 15.28 8.36 -10.84
CA PRO A 62 15.03 9.48 -9.92
C PRO A 62 13.60 9.48 -9.37
N GLU A 63 13.07 8.32 -9.04
CA GLU A 63 11.69 8.07 -8.60
C GLU A 63 11.69 7.24 -7.34
N ILE A 64 10.72 7.52 -6.46
CA ILE A 64 10.44 6.74 -5.27
C ILE A 64 9.08 6.06 -5.45
N TYR A 65 8.98 4.79 -5.09
CA TYR A 65 7.73 4.10 -4.87
C TYR A 65 7.45 4.12 -3.36
N GLY A 66 6.53 4.99 -2.96
CA GLY A 66 6.12 5.16 -1.58
C GLY A 66 4.95 4.26 -1.23
N THR A 67 4.98 3.66 -0.06
CA THR A 67 3.92 2.78 0.44
C THR A 67 3.70 3.02 1.92
N VAL A 68 2.44 3.22 2.31
CA VAL A 68 1.98 3.17 3.70
C VAL A 68 1.21 1.87 3.91
N TYR A 69 1.67 1.08 4.86
CA TYR A 69 1.12 -0.22 5.18
C TYR A 69 0.48 -0.20 6.56
N VAL A 70 -0.83 -0.41 6.64
CA VAL A 70 -1.58 -0.53 7.88
C VAL A 70 -1.87 -2.00 8.12
N HIS A 71 -1.43 -2.54 9.26
CA HIS A 71 -1.64 -3.93 9.64
C HIS A 71 -3.04 -4.13 10.23
N ALA A 72 -4.04 -3.69 9.48
CA ALA A 72 -5.46 -3.89 9.76
C ALA A 72 -6.20 -4.06 8.44
N GLY A 73 -7.09 -5.02 8.36
CA GLY A 73 -7.91 -5.34 7.21
C GLY A 73 -9.25 -5.92 7.64
N SER A 74 -9.99 -6.51 6.72
CA SER A 74 -11.38 -6.95 6.96
C SER A 74 -11.53 -7.98 8.10
N LYS A 75 -10.49 -8.73 8.45
CA LYS A 75 -10.50 -9.61 9.63
C LYS A 75 -10.60 -8.89 10.97
N ASN A 76 -10.25 -7.60 10.98
CA ASN A 76 -10.28 -6.74 12.17
C ASN A 76 -11.59 -5.98 12.29
N ASP A 77 -12.49 -6.07 11.30
CA ASP A 77 -13.80 -5.43 11.34
C ASP A 77 -14.64 -5.97 12.51
N PRO A 78 -15.40 -5.11 13.20
CA PRO A 78 -16.41 -5.56 14.14
C PRO A 78 -17.45 -6.44 13.43
N LEU A 79 -17.99 -7.44 14.13
CA LEU A 79 -18.97 -8.37 13.55
C LEU A 79 -20.26 -7.70 13.09
N ASP A 80 -20.63 -6.59 13.71
CA ASP A 80 -21.80 -5.76 13.43
C ASP A 80 -21.52 -4.60 12.44
N ALA A 81 -20.25 -4.42 12.03
CA ALA A 81 -19.82 -3.37 11.12
C ALA A 81 -18.78 -3.87 10.11
N THR A 82 -19.10 -4.94 9.40
CA THR A 82 -18.21 -5.52 8.37
C THR A 82 -18.02 -4.56 7.19
N GLY A 83 -16.79 -4.52 6.64
CA GLY A 83 -16.39 -3.59 5.58
C GLY A 83 -15.80 -2.27 6.11
N MET A 84 -15.63 -2.12 7.42
CA MET A 84 -15.13 -0.91 8.04
C MET A 84 -13.71 -0.57 7.58
N ALA A 85 -12.80 -1.55 7.55
CA ALA A 85 -11.43 -1.33 7.07
C ALA A 85 -11.40 -0.79 5.63
N HIS A 86 -12.23 -1.34 4.74
CA HIS A 86 -12.37 -0.87 3.37
C HIS A 86 -13.02 0.53 3.28
N TYR A 87 -13.99 0.81 4.14
CA TYR A 87 -14.58 2.14 4.24
C TYR A 87 -13.55 3.18 4.68
N PHE A 88 -12.73 2.88 5.69
CA PHE A 88 -11.62 3.75 6.12
C PHE A 88 -10.60 4.00 5.01
N GLU A 89 -10.32 3.01 4.17
CA GLU A 89 -9.48 3.20 2.99
C GLU A 89 -10.02 4.33 2.10
N HIS A 90 -11.32 4.33 1.82
CA HIS A 90 -11.95 5.36 0.98
C HIS A 90 -11.96 6.75 1.61
N ILE A 91 -12.12 6.86 2.94
CA ILE A 91 -12.18 8.16 3.60
C ILE A 91 -10.80 8.81 3.80
N MET A 92 -9.71 8.03 3.77
CA MET A 92 -8.34 8.55 3.82
C MET A 92 -8.06 9.63 2.75
N PHE A 93 -8.72 9.55 1.60
CA PHE A 93 -8.56 10.53 0.51
C PHE A 93 -9.53 11.71 0.57
N LYS A 94 -10.40 11.77 1.60
CA LYS A 94 -11.40 12.85 1.71
C LYS A 94 -10.84 14.13 2.29
N GLY A 95 -9.76 14.04 3.06
CA GLY A 95 -9.07 15.17 3.66
C GLY A 95 -9.01 15.11 5.17
N THR A 96 -8.52 16.20 5.75
CA THR A 96 -8.29 16.40 7.18
C THR A 96 -8.77 17.82 7.56
N ASP A 97 -8.41 18.27 8.75
CA ASP A 97 -8.62 19.68 9.16
C ASP A 97 -7.74 20.69 8.39
N LYS A 98 -6.76 20.23 7.60
CA LYS A 98 -5.84 21.07 6.82
C LYS A 98 -5.92 20.84 5.31
N ILE A 99 -6.38 19.67 4.89
CA ILE A 99 -6.50 19.27 3.49
C ILE A 99 -7.96 18.92 3.21
N GLY A 100 -8.51 19.38 2.10
CA GLY A 100 -9.89 19.08 1.71
C GLY A 100 -10.91 20.10 2.19
N THR A 101 -10.48 21.17 2.84
CA THR A 101 -11.35 22.25 3.32
C THR A 101 -10.80 23.65 3.02
N THR A 102 -11.67 24.59 2.71
CA THR A 102 -11.33 26.01 2.57
C THR A 102 -11.35 26.75 3.90
N ASN A 103 -12.10 26.24 4.90
CA ASN A 103 -12.25 26.85 6.22
C ASN A 103 -12.74 25.78 7.22
N TRP A 104 -11.80 25.12 7.87
CA TRP A 104 -12.10 24.06 8.83
C TRP A 104 -12.99 24.50 10.01
N GLU A 105 -12.72 25.67 10.58
CA GLU A 105 -13.49 26.19 11.72
C GLU A 105 -14.97 26.35 11.39
N ALA A 106 -15.27 26.79 10.18
CA ALA A 106 -16.66 26.94 9.72
C ALA A 106 -17.28 25.58 9.35
N GLU A 107 -16.55 24.72 8.66
CA GLU A 107 -17.00 23.39 8.24
C GLU A 107 -17.26 22.49 9.44
N LYS A 108 -16.36 22.50 10.43
CA LYS A 108 -16.46 21.70 11.65
C LYS A 108 -17.81 21.86 12.38
N VAL A 109 -18.38 23.05 12.41
CA VAL A 109 -19.68 23.31 13.05
C VAL A 109 -20.78 22.45 12.40
N TYR A 110 -20.75 22.32 11.07
CA TYR A 110 -21.70 21.47 10.35
C TYR A 110 -21.42 19.99 10.59
N LEU A 111 -20.15 19.59 10.56
CA LEU A 111 -19.76 18.18 10.79
C LEU A 111 -20.12 17.71 12.20
N ASP A 112 -19.87 18.53 13.23
CA ASP A 112 -20.29 18.24 14.62
C ASP A 112 -21.83 18.12 14.73
N SER A 113 -22.55 18.98 14.00
CA SER A 113 -24.00 18.93 13.96
C SER A 113 -24.53 17.68 13.27
N ILE A 114 -23.88 17.25 12.20
CA ILE A 114 -24.20 16.02 11.46
C ILE A 114 -23.99 14.81 12.36
N ASP A 115 -22.87 14.75 13.09
CA ASP A 115 -22.56 13.67 14.03
C ASP A 115 -23.66 13.56 15.12
N MET A 116 -24.03 14.69 15.73
CA MET A 116 -25.15 14.72 16.69
C MET A 116 -26.47 14.21 16.09
N MET A 117 -26.75 14.56 14.82
CA MET A 117 -27.97 14.09 14.15
C MET A 117 -27.92 12.59 13.86
N TYR A 118 -26.77 12.03 13.49
CA TYR A 118 -26.61 10.58 13.32
C TYR A 118 -26.79 9.83 14.63
N ASN A 119 -26.25 10.34 15.76
CA ASN A 119 -26.47 9.75 17.07
C ASN A 119 -27.95 9.77 17.45
N LYS A 120 -28.66 10.90 17.20
CA LYS A 120 -30.12 10.97 17.40
C LYS A 120 -30.88 10.00 16.50
N LEU A 121 -30.45 9.86 15.22
CA LEU A 121 -31.10 8.92 14.28
C LEU A 121 -30.96 7.46 14.75
N HIS A 122 -29.79 7.11 15.34
CA HIS A 122 -29.56 5.78 15.89
C HIS A 122 -30.57 5.44 16.99
N ASP A 123 -30.86 6.36 17.88
CA ASP A 123 -31.74 6.15 19.03
C ASP A 123 -33.26 6.28 18.69
N THR A 124 -33.59 6.91 17.56
CA THR A 124 -34.96 7.17 17.14
C THR A 124 -35.57 5.95 16.44
N LYS A 125 -36.76 5.52 16.86
CA LYS A 125 -37.51 4.38 16.26
C LYS A 125 -38.69 4.83 15.40
N ASP A 126 -39.22 6.02 15.62
CA ASP A 126 -40.35 6.54 14.87
C ASP A 126 -39.95 6.91 13.45
N GLU A 127 -40.62 6.35 12.44
CA GLU A 127 -40.27 6.52 11.02
C GLU A 127 -40.43 7.96 10.54
N ALA A 128 -41.42 8.71 11.01
CA ALA A 128 -41.64 10.11 10.61
C ALA A 128 -40.52 11.01 11.19
N GLU A 129 -40.14 10.76 12.46
CA GLU A 129 -39.03 11.47 13.10
C GLU A 129 -37.71 11.11 12.44
N ARG A 130 -37.42 9.82 12.14
CA ARG A 130 -36.25 9.39 11.40
C ARG A 130 -36.14 10.11 10.06
N ALA A 131 -37.20 10.17 9.28
CA ALA A 131 -37.24 10.88 8.01
C ALA A 131 -36.96 12.39 8.16
N ALA A 132 -37.40 13.02 9.24
CA ALA A 132 -37.13 14.42 9.54
C ALA A 132 -35.63 14.63 9.88
N ILE A 133 -35.05 13.75 10.70
CA ILE A 133 -33.61 13.78 11.04
C ILE A 133 -32.74 13.60 9.78
N GLN A 134 -33.09 12.64 8.93
CA GLN A 134 -32.35 12.42 7.66
C GLN A 134 -32.38 13.65 6.74
N ARG A 135 -33.54 14.31 6.63
CA ARG A 135 -33.61 15.59 5.87
C ARG A 135 -32.68 16.64 6.46
N LYS A 136 -32.62 16.73 7.81
CA LYS A 136 -31.73 17.68 8.48
C LYS A 136 -30.24 17.38 8.26
N ILE A 137 -29.87 16.08 8.32
CA ILE A 137 -28.51 15.63 7.98
C ILE A 137 -28.16 16.07 6.54
N ASN A 138 -29.07 15.85 5.58
CA ASN A 138 -28.82 16.23 4.19
C ASN A 138 -28.66 17.75 4.02
N GLU A 139 -29.50 18.57 4.68
CA GLU A 139 -29.34 20.05 4.67
C GLU A 139 -27.97 20.47 5.20
N LEU A 140 -27.55 19.91 6.35
CA LEU A 140 -26.25 20.20 6.96
C LEU A 140 -25.08 19.74 6.07
N SER A 141 -25.21 18.59 5.44
CA SER A 141 -24.19 18.08 4.51
C SER A 141 -24.03 18.96 3.27
N ILE A 142 -25.14 19.49 2.74
CA ILE A 142 -25.08 20.45 1.62
C ILE A 142 -24.38 21.74 2.05
N ALA A 143 -24.67 22.25 3.24
CA ALA A 143 -24.05 23.46 3.77
C ALA A 143 -22.56 23.25 4.08
N SER A 144 -22.17 22.09 4.63
CA SER A 144 -20.78 21.71 4.84
C SER A 144 -20.00 21.63 3.53
N ALA A 145 -20.63 21.11 2.45
CA ALA A 145 -19.98 20.96 1.15
C ALA A 145 -19.52 22.28 0.50
N GLU A 146 -20.04 23.44 0.95
CA GLU A 146 -19.57 24.74 0.49
C GLU A 146 -18.11 25.03 0.90
N TYR A 147 -17.63 24.38 1.95
CA TYR A 147 -16.26 24.48 2.45
C TYR A 147 -15.34 23.39 1.90
N ALA A 148 -15.90 22.29 1.40
CA ALA A 148 -15.12 21.16 0.95
C ALA A 148 -14.37 21.43 -0.35
N ILE A 149 -13.10 21.00 -0.42
CA ILE A 149 -12.28 20.92 -1.64
C ILE A 149 -12.24 19.45 -2.08
N PRO A 150 -13.05 19.05 -3.07
CA PRO A 150 -13.12 17.64 -3.47
C PRO A 150 -11.79 17.12 -4.00
N ASN A 151 -11.38 15.94 -3.53
CA ASN A 151 -10.20 15.21 -4.01
C ASN A 151 -8.89 16.00 -3.87
N GLU A 152 -8.76 16.91 -2.91
CA GLU A 152 -7.57 17.75 -2.78
C GLU A 152 -6.30 16.92 -2.55
N VAL A 153 -6.35 15.83 -1.78
CA VAL A 153 -5.22 14.89 -1.58
C VAL A 153 -4.69 14.39 -2.93
N ASP A 154 -5.58 13.92 -3.81
CA ASP A 154 -5.22 13.44 -5.15
C ASP A 154 -4.61 14.56 -6.01
N VAL A 155 -5.19 15.76 -5.94
CA VAL A 155 -4.68 16.95 -6.65
C VAL A 155 -3.28 17.32 -6.16
N ILE A 156 -3.03 17.33 -4.84
CA ILE A 156 -1.72 17.63 -4.26
C ILE A 156 -0.69 16.62 -4.74
N LEU A 157 -0.98 15.31 -4.58
CA LEU A 157 -0.09 14.23 -4.97
C LEU A 157 0.21 14.25 -6.47
N THR A 158 -0.79 14.50 -7.31
CA THR A 158 -0.62 14.62 -8.77
C THR A 158 0.24 15.83 -9.15
N LYS A 159 0.01 17.00 -8.53
CA LYS A 159 0.82 18.21 -8.75
C LYS A 159 2.28 18.05 -8.36
N MET A 160 2.59 17.18 -7.39
CA MET A 160 3.95 16.79 -7.03
C MET A 160 4.63 15.90 -8.06
N GLY A 161 3.92 15.48 -9.11
CA GLY A 161 4.39 14.50 -10.10
C GLY A 161 4.11 13.05 -9.68
N GLY A 162 3.20 12.86 -8.72
CA GLY A 162 2.73 11.54 -8.29
C GLY A 162 2.02 10.80 -9.43
N LYS A 163 2.26 9.48 -9.50
CA LYS A 163 1.66 8.57 -10.49
C LYS A 163 1.20 7.31 -9.81
N ASN A 164 0.25 6.62 -10.43
CA ASN A 164 -0.24 5.32 -9.97
C ASN A 164 -0.74 5.36 -8.51
N LEU A 165 -1.34 6.50 -8.11
CA LEU A 165 -1.98 6.61 -6.80
C LEU A 165 -3.09 5.57 -6.69
N ASN A 166 -2.99 4.72 -5.69
CA ASN A 166 -3.99 3.69 -5.44
C ASN A 166 -3.92 3.22 -3.98
N ALA A 167 -4.97 2.51 -3.57
CA ALA A 167 -5.04 1.87 -2.28
C ALA A 167 -5.71 0.50 -2.42
N GLY A 168 -5.68 -0.31 -1.38
CA GLY A 168 -6.35 -1.59 -1.36
C GLY A 168 -6.45 -2.17 0.04
N THR A 169 -7.58 -2.79 0.33
CA THR A 169 -7.84 -3.48 1.60
C THR A 169 -7.98 -4.98 1.35
N THR A 170 -7.24 -5.75 2.12
CA THR A 170 -7.32 -7.21 2.16
C THR A 170 -7.85 -7.68 3.51
N GLN A 171 -7.78 -9.00 3.78
CA GLN A 171 -8.14 -9.53 5.09
C GLN A 171 -7.21 -9.06 6.20
N ASP A 172 -5.91 -8.90 5.90
CA ASP A 172 -4.86 -8.67 6.89
C ASP A 172 -4.30 -7.26 6.92
N MET A 173 -4.53 -6.48 5.86
CA MET A 173 -3.90 -5.17 5.70
C MET A 173 -4.72 -4.21 4.85
N THR A 174 -4.47 -2.93 5.08
CA THR A 174 -4.80 -1.83 4.17
C THR A 174 -3.50 -1.19 3.71
N ILE A 175 -3.37 -0.92 2.41
CA ILE A 175 -2.16 -0.39 1.79
C ILE A 175 -2.51 0.83 0.94
N TYR A 176 -1.69 1.87 1.02
CA TYR A 176 -1.74 3.07 0.18
C TYR A 176 -0.40 3.23 -0.51
N PHE A 177 -0.38 3.51 -1.79
CA PHE A 177 0.87 3.59 -2.54
C PHE A 177 0.77 4.48 -3.76
N ASN A 178 1.90 5.06 -4.12
CA ASN A 178 2.10 5.76 -5.39
C ASN A 178 3.60 5.93 -5.69
N SER A 179 3.92 6.23 -6.94
CA SER A 179 5.25 6.68 -7.35
C SER A 179 5.31 8.20 -7.39
N PHE A 180 6.47 8.78 -7.09
CA PHE A 180 6.71 10.22 -7.16
C PHE A 180 8.19 10.54 -7.36
N PRO A 181 8.57 11.75 -7.86
CA PRO A 181 9.95 12.16 -8.01
C PRO A 181 10.70 12.18 -6.67
N SER A 182 11.95 11.74 -6.65
CA SER A 182 12.73 11.58 -5.41
C SER A 182 12.92 12.89 -4.62
N ASN A 183 12.88 14.05 -5.27
CA ASN A 183 12.95 15.37 -4.63
C ASN A 183 11.64 15.81 -3.96
N GLN A 184 10.59 15.00 -3.99
CA GLN A 184 9.30 15.30 -3.36
C GLN A 184 9.03 14.44 -2.11
N LEU A 185 10.03 13.71 -1.61
CA LEU A 185 9.86 12.80 -0.48
C LEU A 185 9.30 13.50 0.77
N GLU A 186 9.82 14.66 1.14
CA GLU A 186 9.35 15.40 2.32
C GLU A 186 7.88 15.78 2.19
N LYS A 187 7.47 16.35 1.03
CA LYS A 187 6.07 16.70 0.78
C LYS A 187 5.14 15.48 0.75
N TRP A 188 5.63 14.37 0.22
CA TRP A 188 4.87 13.12 0.24
C TRP A 188 4.62 12.66 1.67
N MET A 189 5.66 12.70 2.52
CA MET A 189 5.51 12.36 3.94
C MET A 189 4.56 13.33 4.65
N ASP A 190 4.63 14.62 4.38
CA ASP A 190 3.74 15.64 4.98
C ASP A 190 2.27 15.31 4.69
N VAL A 191 1.94 14.92 3.44
CA VAL A 191 0.55 14.56 3.05
C VAL A 191 0.07 13.29 3.76
N TYR A 192 0.94 12.30 3.95
CA TYR A 192 0.55 11.03 4.58
C TYR A 192 0.61 11.03 6.12
N VAL A 193 1.16 12.08 6.73
CA VAL A 193 1.18 12.27 8.20
C VAL A 193 -0.07 13.03 8.69
N GLU A 194 -0.69 13.81 7.82
CA GLU A 194 -1.98 14.49 8.09
C GLU A 194 -3.14 13.50 8.08
#